data_f786302d956b22e8c4c0e6e9f1f7c928
#
_entry.id   f786302d956b22e8c4c0e6e9f1f7c928
#
_cell.length_a   1.000
_cell.length_b   1.000
_cell.length_c   1.000
_cell.angle_alpha   90.00
_cell.angle_beta   90.00
_cell.angle_gamma   90.00
#
_symmetry.space_group_name_H-M   'P 1'
#
loop_
_entity.id
_entity.type
_entity.pdbx_description
1 polymer ?
#
loop_
_entity_poly.entity_id
_entity_poly.type
_entity_poly.pdbx_seq_one_letter_code
_entity_poly.pdbx_strand_id
1 'polypeptide(L)'
;GESMKLVNTVNYQAQWTGGFRTEDNITDVFHSADGQDITCQYMTGHWNGTYYRGQGFLRASLSLTDNAAMIVVLPDQGVTIRELLSSEQYTREMFGRIDELESYGGIYWKIPKFRTAATADLGPSLAGLGLTDAFDVSRADFTGITGESLSLSGVIQSTVFSVNENGVGPFSENGEAGFAGLYSGETALQMNLDRPFLYAVTGYMGAPLYIGVCNRPAVNNP
;
A
#
# COMPACT_ATOMS: atom_id res chain seq x y z
N GLY A 1 31.63 -8.10 21.54
CA GLY A 1 31.76 -7.48 20.20
C GLY A 1 30.85 -6.28 20.11
N GLU A 2 31.21 -5.30 19.31
CA GLU A 2 30.33 -4.18 19.02
C GLU A 2 29.18 -4.63 18.11
N SER A 3 28.07 -3.93 18.15
CA SER A 3 26.90 -4.24 17.34
C SER A 3 26.50 -3.06 16.48
N MET A 4 26.08 -3.31 15.25
CA MET A 4 25.60 -2.32 14.30
C MET A 4 24.10 -2.46 14.12
N LYS A 5 23.40 -1.35 14.06
CA LYS A 5 21.98 -1.28 13.74
C LYS A 5 21.79 -0.63 12.38
N LEU A 6 21.12 -1.32 11.48
CA LEU A 6 20.75 -0.74 10.18
C LEU A 6 19.37 -0.08 10.30
N VAL A 7 19.27 1.17 9.87
CA VAL A 7 17.98 1.89 9.83
C VAL A 7 17.70 2.31 8.40
N ASN A 8 16.52 1.93 7.90
CA ASN A 8 16.06 2.32 6.57
C ASN A 8 14.77 3.15 6.68
N THR A 9 14.67 4.19 5.87
CA THR A 9 13.46 4.99 5.74
C THR A 9 13.13 5.11 4.26
N VAL A 10 11.91 4.70 3.90
CA VAL A 10 11.41 4.85 2.53
C VAL A 10 10.55 6.10 2.47
N ASN A 11 10.88 6.97 1.51
CA ASN A 11 10.11 8.17 1.20
C ASN A 11 9.85 8.20 -0.30
N TYR A 12 8.59 8.06 -0.70
CA TYR A 12 8.14 8.13 -2.08
C TYR A 12 6.83 8.90 -2.15
N GLN A 13 6.73 9.78 -3.12
CA GLN A 13 5.54 10.60 -3.37
C GLN A 13 5.22 10.58 -4.85
N ALA A 14 3.94 10.39 -5.18
CA ALA A 14 3.44 10.45 -6.55
C ALA A 14 2.01 10.95 -6.57
N GLN A 15 1.64 11.67 -7.64
CA GLN A 15 0.29 12.21 -7.83
C GLN A 15 -0.56 11.22 -8.62
N TRP A 16 -1.89 11.29 -8.45
CA TRP A 16 -2.82 10.57 -9.32
C TRP A 16 -2.74 11.13 -10.74
N THR A 17 -2.77 10.28 -11.75
CA THR A 17 -2.87 10.72 -13.15
C THR A 17 -4.29 11.13 -13.53
N GLY A 18 -5.32 10.57 -12.85
CA GLY A 18 -6.70 11.03 -12.91
C GLY A 18 -7.10 11.48 -11.50
N GLY A 19 -7.09 12.78 -11.22
CA GLY A 19 -7.14 13.30 -9.85
C GLY A 19 -8.52 13.17 -9.19
N PHE A 20 -8.53 12.97 -7.87
CA PHE A 20 -9.69 13.17 -7.03
C PHE A 20 -9.87 14.67 -6.77
N ARG A 21 -11.13 15.15 -6.73
CA ARG A 21 -11.44 16.53 -6.39
C ARG A 21 -11.96 16.62 -4.97
N THR A 22 -11.53 17.62 -4.24
CA THR A 22 -11.94 17.81 -2.84
C THR A 22 -13.46 18.01 -2.70
N GLU A 23 -14.10 18.67 -3.70
CA GLU A 23 -15.54 18.88 -3.72
C GLU A 23 -16.36 17.60 -3.92
N ASP A 24 -15.75 16.53 -4.43
CA ASP A 24 -16.40 15.22 -4.60
C ASP A 24 -16.21 14.31 -3.38
N ASN A 25 -15.54 14.79 -2.35
CA ASN A 25 -15.37 14.03 -1.10
C ASN A 25 -16.70 13.84 -0.39
N ILE A 26 -16.85 12.66 0.18
CA ILE A 26 -18.00 12.33 1.02
C ILE A 26 -17.55 11.86 2.40
N THR A 27 -18.41 12.05 3.38
CA THR A 27 -18.24 11.46 4.71
C THR A 27 -19.07 10.18 4.78
N ASP A 28 -18.46 9.05 5.11
CA ASP A 28 -19.16 7.78 5.24
C ASP A 28 -18.46 6.86 6.26
N VAL A 29 -19.04 5.70 6.49
CA VAL A 29 -18.60 4.72 7.49
C VAL A 29 -17.59 3.76 6.89
N PHE A 30 -16.53 3.49 7.64
CA PHE A 30 -15.57 2.41 7.42
C PHE A 30 -15.72 1.37 8.54
N HIS A 31 -15.94 0.12 8.16
CA HIS A 31 -16.07 -1.02 9.08
C HIS A 31 -14.69 -1.59 9.39
N SER A 32 -14.12 -1.20 10.52
CA SER A 32 -12.74 -1.56 10.85
C SER A 32 -12.55 -3.03 11.24
N ALA A 33 -11.30 -3.50 11.24
CA ALA A 33 -10.96 -4.89 11.55
C ALA A 33 -11.34 -5.33 12.98
N ASP A 34 -11.45 -4.39 13.91
CA ASP A 34 -11.88 -4.63 15.30
C ASP A 34 -13.41 -4.57 15.49
N GLY A 35 -14.16 -4.48 14.39
CA GLY A 35 -15.63 -4.44 14.38
C GLY A 35 -16.22 -3.08 14.74
N GLN A 36 -15.42 -2.02 14.79
CA GLN A 36 -15.91 -0.66 15.04
C GLN A 36 -16.26 0.05 13.72
N ASP A 37 -17.33 0.82 13.76
CA ASP A 37 -17.70 1.73 12.69
C ASP A 37 -16.99 3.08 12.89
N ILE A 38 -16.25 3.51 11.85
CA ILE A 38 -15.47 4.73 11.87
C ILE A 38 -15.98 5.66 10.79
N THR A 39 -16.48 6.82 11.19
CA THR A 39 -16.83 7.87 10.24
C THR A 39 -15.55 8.56 9.75
N CYS A 40 -15.31 8.54 8.44
CA CYS A 40 -14.11 9.14 7.83
C CYS A 40 -14.43 9.79 6.49
N GLN A 41 -13.47 10.56 5.97
CA GLN A 41 -13.54 11.20 4.66
C GLN A 41 -13.14 10.21 3.57
N TYR A 42 -13.96 10.12 2.53
CA TYR A 42 -13.70 9.36 1.32
C TYR A 42 -13.50 10.28 0.14
N MET A 43 -12.50 10.00 -0.64
CA MET A 43 -12.35 10.50 -2.00
C MET A 43 -13.21 9.68 -2.93
N THR A 44 -13.95 10.32 -3.82
CA THR A 44 -14.72 9.63 -4.86
C THR A 44 -14.34 10.10 -6.25
N GLY A 45 -14.44 9.20 -7.22
CA GLY A 45 -14.14 9.52 -8.61
C GLY A 45 -14.52 8.38 -9.55
N HIS A 46 -14.60 8.67 -10.84
CA HIS A 46 -14.97 7.69 -11.85
C HIS A 46 -14.07 7.84 -13.09
N TRP A 47 -13.26 6.82 -13.36
CA TRP A 47 -12.41 6.74 -14.56
C TRP A 47 -12.02 5.31 -14.91
N ASN A 48 -11.44 5.12 -16.07
CA ASN A 48 -10.97 3.80 -16.52
C ASN A 48 -9.78 3.33 -15.70
N GLY A 49 -9.73 2.03 -15.46
CA GLY A 49 -8.62 1.36 -14.81
C GLY A 49 -8.61 -0.13 -15.09
N THR A 50 -7.54 -0.79 -14.69
CA THR A 50 -7.44 -2.25 -14.73
C THR A 50 -7.99 -2.84 -13.45
N TYR A 51 -8.67 -3.97 -13.55
CA TYR A 51 -9.20 -4.71 -12.42
C TYR A 51 -9.17 -6.22 -12.66
N TYR A 52 -9.14 -6.98 -11.57
CA TYR A 52 -9.16 -8.43 -11.59
C TYR A 52 -10.02 -8.97 -10.43
N ARG A 53 -10.89 -9.93 -10.74
CA ARG A 53 -11.68 -10.65 -9.75
C ARG A 53 -10.99 -11.97 -9.43
N GLY A 54 -10.29 -12.01 -8.30
CA GLY A 54 -9.69 -13.22 -7.75
C GLY A 54 -10.67 -14.05 -6.93
N GLN A 55 -10.18 -15.15 -6.38
CA GLN A 55 -10.97 -15.97 -5.47
C GLN A 55 -10.98 -15.32 -4.07
N GLY A 56 -12.11 -14.74 -3.70
CA GLY A 56 -12.30 -14.08 -2.40
C GLY A 56 -11.78 -12.64 -2.33
N PHE A 57 -11.44 -12.01 -3.45
CA PHE A 57 -11.04 -10.61 -3.47
C PHE A 57 -11.27 -9.93 -4.82
N LEU A 58 -11.33 -8.62 -4.76
CA LEU A 58 -11.30 -7.73 -5.91
C LEU A 58 -10.01 -6.92 -5.88
N ARG A 59 -9.25 -6.95 -6.99
CA ARG A 59 -8.05 -6.12 -7.20
C ARG A 59 -8.35 -5.07 -8.25
N ALA A 60 -7.88 -3.84 -8.02
CA ALA A 60 -7.87 -2.80 -9.05
C ALA A 60 -6.66 -1.88 -8.86
N SER A 61 -6.30 -1.15 -9.91
CA SER A 61 -5.14 -0.27 -9.90
C SER A 61 -5.49 1.14 -10.35
N LEU A 62 -4.86 2.10 -9.65
CA LEU A 62 -4.89 3.53 -9.99
C LEU A 62 -3.52 3.94 -10.49
N SER A 63 -3.50 4.64 -11.62
CA SER A 63 -2.27 5.16 -12.19
C SER A 63 -1.76 6.38 -11.40
N LEU A 64 -0.46 6.40 -11.19
CA LEU A 64 0.28 7.48 -10.57
C LEU A 64 1.26 8.08 -11.59
N THR A 65 1.80 9.26 -11.29
CA THR A 65 2.92 9.83 -12.05
C THR A 65 4.13 8.88 -12.05
N ASP A 66 5.09 9.15 -12.94
CA ASP A 66 6.34 8.37 -13.08
C ASP A 66 6.14 6.88 -13.43
N ASN A 67 5.04 6.57 -14.15
CA ASN A 67 4.64 5.20 -14.50
C ASN A 67 4.51 4.27 -13.29
N ALA A 68 4.17 4.83 -12.15
CA ALA A 68 3.83 4.10 -10.94
C ALA A 68 2.33 3.79 -10.88
N ALA A 69 1.95 2.88 -10.01
CA ALA A 69 0.55 2.57 -9.74
C ALA A 69 0.31 2.25 -8.27
N MET A 70 -0.86 2.61 -7.77
CA MET A 70 -1.38 2.08 -6.52
C MET A 70 -2.34 0.93 -6.83
N ILE A 71 -1.98 -0.25 -6.37
CA ILE A 71 -2.84 -1.44 -6.38
C ILE A 71 -3.63 -1.46 -5.09
N VAL A 72 -4.93 -1.69 -5.17
CA VAL A 72 -5.79 -1.96 -4.01
C VAL A 72 -6.43 -3.33 -4.14
N VAL A 73 -6.52 -4.03 -3.03
CA VAL A 73 -7.11 -5.37 -2.95
C VAL A 73 -8.14 -5.36 -1.83
N LEU A 74 -9.40 -5.51 -2.22
CA LEU A 74 -10.53 -5.54 -1.31
C LEU A 74 -10.99 -6.99 -1.13
N PRO A 75 -10.85 -7.58 0.08
CA PRO A 75 -11.41 -8.90 0.36
C PRO A 75 -12.93 -8.92 0.18
N ASP A 76 -13.48 -10.01 -0.26
CA ASP A 76 -14.93 -10.22 -0.29
C ASP A 76 -15.50 -10.24 1.14
N GLN A 77 -16.78 -10.01 1.29
CA GLN A 77 -17.43 -10.07 2.61
C GLN A 77 -17.23 -11.44 3.26
N GLY A 78 -16.76 -11.45 4.51
CA GLY A 78 -16.47 -12.66 5.26
C GLY A 78 -15.09 -13.27 5.01
N VAL A 79 -14.32 -12.75 4.05
CA VAL A 79 -12.92 -13.15 3.81
C VAL A 79 -11.98 -12.22 4.57
N THR A 80 -11.07 -12.78 5.32
CA THR A 80 -10.08 -12.01 6.08
C THR A 80 -8.80 -11.79 5.28
N ILE A 81 -8.11 -10.69 5.55
CA ILE A 81 -6.78 -10.41 4.98
C ILE A 81 -5.79 -11.54 5.32
N ARG A 82 -5.89 -12.12 6.52
CA ARG A 82 -5.03 -13.23 6.94
C ARG A 82 -5.22 -14.47 6.05
N GLU A 83 -6.46 -14.79 5.71
CA GLU A 83 -6.76 -15.91 4.79
C GLU A 83 -6.14 -15.68 3.42
N LEU A 84 -6.29 -14.48 2.86
CA LEU A 84 -5.69 -14.15 1.56
C LEU A 84 -4.15 -14.23 1.60
N LEU A 85 -3.52 -13.71 2.64
CA LEU A 85 -2.06 -13.74 2.79
C LEU A 85 -1.49 -15.13 3.13
N SER A 86 -2.33 -16.09 3.51
CA SER A 86 -1.89 -17.48 3.77
C SER A 86 -1.60 -18.27 2.49
N SER A 87 -2.06 -17.79 1.34
CA SER A 87 -1.87 -18.44 0.03
C SER A 87 -0.81 -17.69 -0.79
N GLU A 88 0.24 -18.40 -1.18
CA GLU A 88 1.27 -17.86 -2.08
C GLU A 88 0.66 -17.51 -3.45
N GLN A 89 -0.28 -18.33 -3.95
CA GLN A 89 -1.00 -18.05 -5.19
C GLN A 89 -1.76 -16.72 -5.09
N TYR A 90 -2.54 -16.50 -4.03
CA TYR A 90 -3.28 -15.27 -3.86
C TYR A 90 -2.36 -14.06 -3.72
N THR A 91 -1.24 -14.21 -3.01
CA THR A 91 -0.24 -13.15 -2.88
C THR A 91 0.33 -12.76 -4.25
N ARG A 92 0.60 -13.73 -5.12
CA ARG A 92 1.02 -13.47 -6.51
C ARG A 92 -0.06 -12.78 -7.33
N GLU A 93 -1.31 -13.20 -7.23
CA GLU A 93 -2.44 -12.60 -7.95
C GLU A 93 -2.75 -11.18 -7.44
N MET A 94 -2.59 -10.93 -6.13
CA MET A 94 -2.81 -9.62 -5.53
C MET A 94 -1.76 -8.59 -5.93
N PHE A 95 -0.48 -8.97 -5.99
CA PHE A 95 0.63 -8.02 -6.12
C PHE A 95 1.55 -8.28 -7.30
N GLY A 96 1.45 -9.44 -7.94
CA GLY A 96 2.25 -9.80 -9.10
C GLY A 96 1.70 -9.24 -10.42
N ARG A 97 2.41 -9.53 -11.49
CA ARG A 97 1.93 -9.25 -12.85
C ARG A 97 0.92 -10.31 -13.25
N ILE A 98 -0.28 -9.88 -13.58
CA ILE A 98 -1.40 -10.71 -13.99
C ILE A 98 -2.08 -10.14 -15.26
N ASP A 99 -1.31 -9.49 -16.11
CA ASP A 99 -1.78 -8.71 -17.27
C ASP A 99 -2.80 -9.49 -18.13
N GLU A 100 -2.60 -10.81 -18.27
CA GLU A 100 -3.52 -11.68 -19.04
C GLU A 100 -4.87 -11.94 -18.35
N LEU A 101 -4.95 -11.69 -17.04
CA LEU A 101 -6.15 -11.91 -16.21
C LEU A 101 -6.90 -10.61 -15.96
N GLU A 102 -6.30 -9.46 -16.24
CA GLU A 102 -6.89 -8.15 -15.96
C GLU A 102 -7.94 -7.78 -17.01
N SER A 103 -9.02 -7.21 -16.54
CA SER A 103 -10.01 -6.50 -17.34
C SER A 103 -9.76 -5.00 -17.28
N TYR A 104 -10.20 -4.26 -18.31
CA TYR A 104 -10.11 -2.80 -18.35
C TYR A 104 -11.50 -2.20 -18.56
N GLY A 105 -11.84 -1.18 -17.78
CA GLY A 105 -13.15 -0.52 -17.87
C GLY A 105 -13.34 0.60 -16.89
N GLY A 106 -14.55 1.18 -16.87
CA GLY A 106 -14.93 2.23 -15.94
C GLY A 106 -15.02 1.72 -14.51
N ILE A 107 -14.29 2.34 -13.61
CA ILE A 107 -14.31 2.04 -12.18
C ILE A 107 -14.81 3.25 -11.43
N TYR A 108 -15.84 3.07 -10.62
CA TYR A 108 -16.21 4.03 -9.58
C TYR A 108 -15.37 3.74 -8.32
N TRP A 109 -14.61 4.73 -7.92
CA TRP A 109 -13.71 4.68 -6.78
C TRP A 109 -14.34 5.36 -5.58
N LYS A 110 -14.25 4.71 -4.41
CA LYS A 110 -14.53 5.29 -3.11
C LYS A 110 -13.44 4.83 -2.16
N ILE A 111 -12.48 5.70 -1.90
CA ILE A 111 -11.24 5.40 -1.16
C ILE A 111 -11.20 6.29 0.08
N PRO A 112 -11.08 5.73 1.30
CA PRO A 112 -10.92 6.56 2.49
C PRO A 112 -9.59 7.30 2.43
N LYS A 113 -9.56 8.53 2.92
CA LYS A 113 -8.29 9.22 3.19
C LYS A 113 -7.65 8.53 4.39
N PHE A 114 -6.39 8.15 4.27
CA PHE A 114 -5.72 7.47 5.37
C PHE A 114 -4.23 7.79 5.44
N ARG A 115 -3.70 7.62 6.65
CA ARG A 115 -2.27 7.69 6.92
C ARG A 115 -1.88 6.50 7.78
N THR A 116 -0.82 5.83 7.40
CA THR A 116 -0.22 4.75 8.18
C THR A 116 1.21 5.10 8.54
N ALA A 117 1.63 4.71 9.73
CA ALA A 117 3.01 4.75 10.16
C ALA A 117 3.35 3.38 10.77
N ALA A 118 4.43 2.80 10.33
CA ALA A 118 4.87 1.50 10.81
C ALA A 118 6.37 1.52 11.05
N THR A 119 6.79 0.83 12.10
CA THR A 119 8.20 0.51 12.35
C THR A 119 8.30 -0.99 12.56
N ALA A 120 9.14 -1.64 11.79
CA ALA A 120 9.35 -3.08 11.85
C ALA A 120 10.83 -3.40 12.02
N ASP A 121 11.12 -4.39 12.86
CA ASP A 121 12.43 -5.05 12.87
C ASP A 121 12.40 -6.17 11.82
N LEU A 122 13.16 -5.99 10.76
CA LEU A 122 13.27 -6.96 9.66
C LEU A 122 14.29 -8.06 9.94
N GLY A 123 15.08 -7.95 11.02
CA GLY A 123 16.12 -8.93 11.35
C GLY A 123 15.63 -10.38 11.36
N PRO A 124 14.55 -10.73 12.11
CA PRO A 124 14.00 -12.07 12.11
C PRO A 124 13.55 -12.57 10.74
N SER A 125 12.92 -11.68 9.93
CA SER A 125 12.46 -12.03 8.58
C SER A 125 13.64 -12.28 7.62
N LEU A 126 14.68 -11.45 7.69
CA LEU A 126 15.90 -11.61 6.89
C LEU A 126 16.65 -12.88 7.24
N ALA A 127 16.75 -13.20 8.54
CA ALA A 127 17.33 -14.46 9.01
C ALA A 127 16.54 -15.67 8.49
N GLY A 128 15.21 -15.60 8.51
CA GLY A 128 14.31 -16.63 7.95
C GLY A 128 14.48 -16.81 6.44
N LEU A 129 14.88 -15.77 5.70
CA LEU A 129 15.20 -15.81 4.28
C LEU A 129 16.66 -16.25 4.00
N GLY A 130 17.42 -16.64 5.04
CA GLY A 130 18.78 -17.17 4.91
C GLY A 130 19.90 -16.17 5.17
N LEU A 131 19.60 -14.90 5.47
CA LEU A 131 20.61 -13.90 5.85
C LEU A 131 20.99 -14.07 7.32
N THR A 132 21.69 -15.13 7.66
CA THR A 132 22.05 -15.48 9.05
C THR A 132 23.42 -14.96 9.45
N ASP A 133 24.38 -14.98 8.55
CA ASP A 133 25.79 -14.68 8.84
C ASP A 133 26.01 -13.24 9.31
N ALA A 134 25.27 -12.29 8.73
CA ALA A 134 25.34 -10.90 9.13
C ALA A 134 24.95 -10.62 10.60
N PHE A 135 24.16 -11.50 11.21
CA PHE A 135 23.73 -11.41 12.61
C PHE A 135 24.60 -12.21 13.58
N ASP A 136 25.53 -13.04 13.07
CA ASP A 136 26.44 -13.86 13.89
C ASP A 136 27.81 -13.18 13.96
N VAL A 137 28.22 -12.74 15.15
CA VAL A 137 29.49 -12.05 15.38
C VAL A 137 30.72 -12.85 14.94
N SER A 138 30.60 -14.19 14.90
CA SER A 138 31.70 -15.07 14.48
C SER A 138 31.78 -15.28 12.96
N ARG A 139 30.73 -14.91 12.22
CA ARG A 139 30.57 -15.15 10.77
C ARG A 139 30.38 -13.87 9.96
N ALA A 140 29.96 -12.79 10.62
CA ALA A 140 29.75 -11.51 9.98
C ALA A 140 31.07 -10.91 9.48
N ASP A 141 31.08 -10.46 8.24
CA ASP A 141 32.21 -9.74 7.64
C ASP A 141 31.79 -8.33 7.23
N PHE A 142 32.11 -7.36 8.05
CA PHE A 142 31.94 -5.93 7.80
C PHE A 142 33.28 -5.20 7.69
N THR A 143 34.36 -5.90 7.33
CA THR A 143 35.73 -5.34 7.23
C THR A 143 35.83 -4.20 6.20
N GLY A 144 34.90 -4.12 5.24
CA GLY A 144 34.79 -2.99 4.32
C GLY A 144 34.30 -1.69 4.98
N ILE A 145 33.74 -1.74 6.20
CA ILE A 145 33.24 -0.58 6.95
C ILE A 145 34.18 -0.23 8.11
N THR A 146 34.69 -1.25 8.81
CA THR A 146 35.52 -1.08 10.00
C THR A 146 36.51 -2.22 10.14
N GLY A 147 37.64 -2.00 10.83
CA GLY A 147 38.55 -3.07 11.23
C GLY A 147 38.12 -3.86 12.49
N GLU A 148 37.00 -3.51 13.11
CA GLU A 148 36.47 -4.15 14.30
C GLU A 148 35.55 -5.30 13.92
N SER A 149 35.44 -6.34 14.79
CA SER A 149 34.44 -7.40 14.61
C SER A 149 33.05 -6.88 14.95
N LEU A 150 32.23 -6.71 13.93
CA LEU A 150 30.85 -6.25 14.04
C LEU A 150 29.85 -7.30 13.57
N SER A 151 28.65 -7.29 14.18
CA SER A 151 27.49 -7.99 13.64
C SER A 151 26.25 -7.08 13.69
N LEU A 152 25.21 -7.39 12.89
CA LEU A 152 23.95 -6.70 12.95
C LEU A 152 23.19 -7.12 14.24
N SER A 153 22.76 -6.12 15.01
CA SER A 153 21.87 -6.31 16.16
C SER A 153 20.40 -6.07 15.82
N GLY A 154 20.10 -5.50 14.64
CA GLY A 154 18.76 -5.27 14.18
C GLY A 154 18.75 -4.53 12.85
N VAL A 155 17.67 -4.71 12.09
CA VAL A 155 17.39 -4.00 10.83
C VAL A 155 16.03 -3.36 10.96
N ILE A 156 16.01 -2.07 11.24
CA ILE A 156 14.77 -1.33 11.49
C ILE A 156 14.34 -0.61 10.23
N GLN A 157 13.11 -0.86 9.81
CA GLN A 157 12.45 -0.11 8.75
C GLN A 157 11.35 0.75 9.34
N SER A 158 11.40 2.07 9.08
CA SER A 158 10.33 3.00 9.43
C SER A 158 9.72 3.54 8.16
N THR A 159 8.39 3.46 8.08
CA THR A 159 7.62 3.87 6.91
C THR A 159 6.48 4.77 7.36
N VAL A 160 6.30 5.89 6.68
CA VAL A 160 5.10 6.73 6.77
C VAL A 160 4.50 6.79 5.37
N PHE A 161 3.21 6.51 5.28
CA PHE A 161 2.47 6.49 4.04
C PHE A 161 1.10 7.14 4.21
N SER A 162 0.71 8.01 3.31
CA SER A 162 -0.61 8.64 3.30
C SER A 162 -1.22 8.62 1.91
N VAL A 163 -2.54 8.64 1.88
CA VAL A 163 -3.36 8.68 0.66
C VAL A 163 -4.39 9.80 0.84
N ASN A 164 -4.38 10.73 -0.10
CA ASN A 164 -5.33 11.83 -0.19
C ASN A 164 -5.56 12.22 -1.67
N GLU A 165 -6.28 13.30 -1.92
CA GLU A 165 -6.63 13.78 -3.27
C GLU A 165 -5.40 14.08 -4.14
N ASN A 166 -4.26 14.38 -3.52
CA ASN A 166 -3.02 14.70 -4.24
C ASN A 166 -2.28 13.45 -4.72
N GLY A 167 -2.57 12.28 -4.16
CA GLY A 167 -1.89 11.04 -4.50
C GLY A 167 -1.50 10.20 -3.30
N VAL A 168 -0.29 9.64 -3.37
CA VAL A 168 0.32 8.79 -2.33
C VAL A 168 1.64 9.38 -1.86
N GLY A 169 1.92 9.27 -0.56
CA GLY A 169 3.19 9.72 0.03
C GLY A 169 3.00 10.60 1.27
N PRO A 170 4.07 11.21 1.79
CA PRO A 170 4.00 12.09 2.95
C PRO A 170 3.55 13.51 2.56
N PHE A 171 2.32 13.65 2.07
CA PHE A 171 1.78 14.97 1.71
C PHE A 171 1.50 15.83 2.95
N SER A 172 1.69 17.16 2.78
CA SER A 172 1.04 18.15 3.62
C SER A 172 -0.42 18.32 3.21
N GLU A 173 -1.28 18.75 4.12
CA GLU A 173 -2.74 18.85 3.90
C GLU A 173 -3.16 19.87 2.81
N ASN A 174 -2.24 20.67 2.27
CA ASN A 174 -2.50 21.81 1.38
C ASN A 174 -2.04 21.60 -0.07
N GLY A 175 -2.04 20.37 -0.59
CA GLY A 175 -1.73 20.12 -2.00
C GLY A 175 -2.93 20.42 -2.90
N GLU A 176 -2.69 20.98 -4.09
CA GLU A 176 -3.72 21.15 -5.12
C GLU A 176 -4.06 19.79 -5.74
N ALA A 177 -5.35 19.47 -5.81
CA ALA A 177 -5.84 18.26 -6.46
C ALA A 177 -5.55 18.30 -7.97
N GLY A 178 -5.13 17.17 -8.53
CA GLY A 178 -4.91 17.03 -9.96
C GLY A 178 -6.21 17.10 -10.77
N PHE A 179 -6.08 17.23 -12.09
CA PHE A 179 -7.22 17.30 -13.00
C PHE A 179 -7.94 15.95 -13.07
N ALA A 180 -9.20 15.88 -12.62
CA ALA A 180 -10.05 14.71 -12.79
C ALA A 180 -10.57 14.64 -14.23
N GLY A 181 -10.16 13.63 -14.98
CA GLY A 181 -10.81 13.28 -16.23
C GLY A 181 -12.24 12.77 -15.94
N LEU A 182 -13.25 13.47 -16.47
CA LEU A 182 -14.62 12.99 -16.36
C LEU A 182 -14.81 11.78 -17.26
N TYR A 183 -15.12 10.64 -16.64
CA TYR A 183 -15.56 9.45 -17.36
C TYR A 183 -17.09 9.48 -17.53
N SER A 184 -17.56 9.36 -18.77
CA SER A 184 -18.99 9.38 -19.11
C SER A 184 -19.53 8.02 -19.56
N GLY A 185 -18.74 6.96 -19.44
CA GLY A 185 -19.12 5.60 -19.82
C GLY A 185 -19.88 4.83 -18.74
N GLU A 186 -20.24 3.59 -19.04
CA GLU A 186 -20.85 2.69 -18.05
C GLU A 186 -19.85 2.29 -16.98
N THR A 187 -20.29 2.25 -15.73
CA THR A 187 -19.49 1.73 -14.61
C THR A 187 -19.41 0.20 -14.70
N ALA A 188 -18.25 -0.32 -15.04
CA ALA A 188 -18.01 -1.76 -15.07
C ALA A 188 -17.79 -2.33 -13.66
N LEU A 189 -17.25 -1.50 -12.74
CA LEU A 189 -16.86 -1.92 -11.40
C LEU A 189 -17.07 -0.81 -10.36
N GLN A 190 -17.47 -1.20 -9.15
CA GLN A 190 -17.41 -0.33 -7.97
C GLN A 190 -16.31 -0.82 -7.03
N MET A 191 -15.32 0.02 -6.78
CA MET A 191 -14.26 -0.21 -5.79
C MET A 191 -14.56 0.63 -4.56
N ASN A 192 -15.39 0.07 -3.67
CA ASN A 192 -15.80 0.72 -2.42
C ASN A 192 -14.95 0.18 -1.25
N LEU A 193 -13.94 0.92 -0.84
CA LEU A 193 -13.01 0.53 0.23
C LEU A 193 -13.57 0.90 1.60
N ASP A 194 -14.70 0.28 1.97
CA ASP A 194 -15.44 0.53 3.21
C ASP A 194 -15.08 -0.40 4.38
N ARG A 195 -14.11 -1.28 4.18
CA ARG A 195 -13.64 -2.29 5.15
C ARG A 195 -12.14 -2.55 4.95
N PRO A 196 -11.49 -3.34 5.83
CA PRO A 196 -10.06 -3.62 5.72
C PRO A 196 -9.64 -4.07 4.31
N PHE A 197 -8.63 -3.42 3.77
CA PHE A 197 -8.10 -3.70 2.45
C PHE A 197 -6.57 -3.68 2.44
N LEU A 198 -5.98 -4.40 1.47
CA LEU A 198 -4.54 -4.31 1.22
C LEU A 198 -4.29 -3.27 0.14
N TYR A 199 -3.11 -2.68 0.20
CA TYR A 199 -2.62 -1.79 -0.84
C TYR A 199 -1.14 -2.04 -1.13
N ALA A 200 -0.73 -1.76 -2.35
CA ALA A 200 0.67 -1.66 -2.73
C ALA A 200 0.87 -0.45 -3.63
N VAL A 201 2.03 0.17 -3.54
CA VAL A 201 2.51 1.12 -4.54
C VAL A 201 3.63 0.45 -5.29
N THR A 202 3.51 0.41 -6.60
CA THR A 202 4.53 -0.14 -7.48
C THR A 202 5.13 0.97 -8.31
N GLY A 203 6.44 0.96 -8.46
CA GLY A 203 7.17 1.83 -9.37
C GLY A 203 7.15 1.32 -10.80
N TYR A 204 7.97 1.94 -11.65
CA TYR A 204 8.19 1.50 -13.03
C TYR A 204 8.53 0.00 -13.08
N MET A 205 7.97 -0.72 -14.03
CA MET A 205 8.08 -2.19 -14.20
C MET A 205 7.45 -3.03 -13.08
N GLY A 206 6.61 -2.45 -12.22
CA GLY A 206 5.88 -3.19 -11.19
C GLY A 206 6.70 -3.51 -9.94
N ALA A 207 7.88 -2.91 -9.76
CA ALA A 207 8.66 -3.10 -8.54
C ALA A 207 7.89 -2.55 -7.33
N PRO A 208 7.65 -3.34 -6.26
CA PRO A 208 6.93 -2.87 -5.09
C PRO A 208 7.78 -1.89 -4.29
N LEU A 209 7.21 -0.71 -4.00
CA LEU A 209 7.79 0.34 -3.17
C LEU A 209 7.17 0.33 -1.77
N TYR A 210 5.87 0.13 -1.69
CA TYR A 210 5.11 0.00 -0.45
C TYR A 210 4.13 -1.16 -0.56
N ILE A 211 3.96 -1.88 0.53
CA ILE A 211 2.86 -2.83 0.73
C ILE A 211 2.33 -2.59 2.14
N GLY A 212 1.02 -2.53 2.28
CA GLY A 212 0.41 -2.32 3.57
C GLY A 212 -1.03 -2.78 3.65
N VAL A 213 -1.57 -2.68 4.84
CA VAL A 213 -2.96 -2.97 5.17
C VAL A 213 -3.58 -1.72 5.80
N CYS A 214 -4.71 -1.29 5.29
CA CYS A 214 -5.56 -0.32 5.93
C CYS A 214 -6.63 -1.05 6.75
N ASN A 215 -6.37 -1.30 8.03
CA ASN A 215 -7.34 -1.88 8.96
C ASN A 215 -8.25 -0.82 9.57
N ARG A 216 -7.78 0.42 9.59
CA ARG A 216 -8.46 1.56 10.17
C ARG A 216 -7.93 2.85 9.53
N PRO A 217 -8.73 3.58 8.74
CA PRO A 217 -8.31 4.89 8.26
C PRO A 217 -8.13 5.84 9.44
N ALA A 218 -7.18 6.78 9.33
CA ALA A 218 -7.04 7.81 10.33
C ALA A 218 -8.32 8.67 10.35
N VAL A 219 -8.88 8.84 11.53
CA VAL A 219 -9.90 9.88 11.72
C VAL A 219 -9.14 11.19 11.65
N ASN A 220 -9.38 12.01 10.63
CA ASN A 220 -8.88 13.38 10.63
C ASN A 220 -9.49 14.08 11.86
N ASN A 221 -8.68 14.31 12.87
CA ASN A 221 -8.98 15.36 13.81
C ASN A 221 -8.79 16.69 13.06
N PRO A 222 -9.79 17.60 13.05
CA PRO A 222 -9.73 18.88 12.37
C PRO A 222 -8.56 19.74 12.83
#